data_db19d33f81bd1f394e0bf786f51590be
#
_entry.id   db19d33f81bd1f394e0bf786f51590be
#
_cell.length_a   1.000
_cell.length_b   1.000
_cell.length_c   1.000
_cell.angle_alpha   90.00
_cell.angle_beta   90.00
_cell.angle_gamma   90.00
#
_symmetry.space_group_name_H-M   'P 1'
#
loop_
_entity.id
_entity.type
_entity.pdbx_description
1 polymer ?
#
loop_
_entity_poly.entity_id
_entity_poly.type
_entity_poly.pdbx_seq_one_letter_code
_entity_poly.pdbx_strand_id
1 'polypeptide(L)'
;MDGSSLSKEDVVESFVRSSGPGGQNVNKVATCVVLVHKPTGIIVKCQKFRTQFQNRQQAWDMLEKALQERQQQQRLFRQARREKLRRQNAKRSLPAKERVLENKKKKGLKKRNRQKVKDWND
;
A
#
# COMPACT_ATOMS: atom_id res chain seq x y z
N MET A 1 0.25 -9.75 18.06
CA MET A 1 -1.14 -9.53 18.48
C MET A 1 -1.27 -8.11 19.00
N ASP A 2 -1.44 -7.16 18.13
CA ASP A 2 -1.71 -5.82 18.59
C ASP A 2 -2.88 -5.32 17.76
N GLY A 3 -4.10 -5.73 18.21
CA GLY A 3 -5.31 -5.03 17.89
C GLY A 3 -5.15 -3.65 18.51
N SER A 4 -4.69 -2.68 17.73
CA SER A 4 -4.74 -1.29 18.14
C SER A 4 -6.21 -0.92 18.25
N SER A 5 -6.79 -1.22 19.42
CA SER A 5 -8.03 -0.61 19.84
C SER A 5 -7.81 0.89 19.73
N LEU A 6 -8.61 1.54 18.90
CA LEU A 6 -8.65 3.00 18.79
C LEU A 6 -8.81 3.55 20.21
N SER A 7 -7.71 4.02 20.81
CA SER A 7 -7.76 4.73 22.07
C SER A 7 -8.30 6.13 21.79
N LYS A 8 -9.32 6.51 22.51
CA LYS A 8 -9.88 7.89 22.43
C LYS A 8 -8.84 8.94 22.77
N GLU A 9 -7.81 8.60 23.54
CA GLU A 9 -6.70 9.47 23.95
C GLU A 9 -5.78 9.83 22.78
N ASP A 10 -5.69 8.95 21.78
CA ASP A 10 -4.87 9.16 20.59
C ASP A 10 -5.56 9.98 19.51
N VAL A 11 -6.84 10.30 19.68
CA VAL A 11 -7.64 11.03 18.72
C VAL A 11 -7.97 12.43 19.22
N VAL A 12 -7.61 13.42 18.42
CA VAL A 12 -8.06 14.81 18.65
C VAL A 12 -9.33 15.03 17.84
N GLU A 13 -10.39 15.41 18.54
CA GLU A 13 -11.67 15.73 17.94
C GLU A 13 -11.85 17.24 17.90
N SER A 14 -12.21 17.78 16.75
CA SER A 14 -12.53 19.19 16.56
C SER A 14 -13.82 19.37 15.76
N PHE A 15 -14.57 20.39 16.12
CA PHE A 15 -15.84 20.73 15.50
C PHE A 15 -15.71 22.05 14.75
N VAL A 16 -16.03 21.98 13.46
CA VAL A 16 -15.87 23.13 12.56
C VAL A 16 -17.22 23.43 11.89
N ARG A 17 -17.42 24.67 11.50
CA ARG A 17 -18.59 25.02 10.69
C ARG A 17 -18.50 24.31 9.34
N SER A 18 -19.60 23.72 8.88
CA SER A 18 -19.66 23.09 7.57
C SER A 18 -19.61 24.20 6.50
N SER A 19 -18.79 23.98 5.47
CA SER A 19 -18.71 24.85 4.31
C SER A 19 -19.68 24.34 3.24
N GLY A 20 -20.59 25.16 2.76
CA GLY A 20 -21.52 24.83 1.67
C GLY A 20 -22.62 25.87 1.50
N PRO A 21 -23.31 25.86 0.35
CA PRO A 21 -24.50 26.68 0.15
C PRO A 21 -25.62 26.18 1.06
N GLY A 22 -25.93 26.91 2.09
CA GLY A 22 -26.97 26.55 3.05
C GLY A 22 -27.46 27.74 3.84
N GLY A 23 -28.71 27.66 4.31
CA GLY A 23 -29.36 28.73 5.05
C GLY A 23 -28.70 28.98 6.43
N GLN A 24 -29.39 29.82 7.26
CA GLN A 24 -28.84 30.35 8.54
C GLN A 24 -28.28 29.25 9.50
N ASN A 25 -28.78 28.02 9.47
CA ASN A 25 -28.29 26.94 10.33
C ASN A 25 -26.86 26.48 9.99
N VAL A 26 -26.47 26.48 8.71
CA VAL A 26 -25.13 26.06 8.26
C VAL A 26 -24.06 27.03 8.76
N ASN A 27 -24.41 28.30 8.91
CA ASN A 27 -23.48 29.36 9.35
C ASN A 27 -23.38 29.50 10.86
N LYS A 28 -24.35 28.98 11.63
CA LYS A 28 -24.39 29.12 13.10
C LYS A 28 -23.94 27.90 13.87
N VAL A 29 -24.09 26.67 13.31
CA VAL A 29 -23.82 25.43 14.02
C VAL A 29 -22.59 24.70 13.45
N ALA A 30 -21.65 24.37 14.32
CA ALA A 30 -20.47 23.57 13.97
C ALA A 30 -20.85 22.08 13.85
N THR A 31 -21.42 21.68 12.71
CA THR A 31 -21.84 20.29 12.46
C THR A 31 -20.77 19.42 11.84
N CYS A 32 -19.73 20.02 11.27
CA CYS A 32 -18.61 19.30 10.68
C CYS A 32 -17.67 18.80 11.77
N VAL A 33 -17.35 17.51 11.72
CA VAL A 33 -16.46 16.84 12.67
C VAL A 33 -15.14 16.51 11.97
N VAL A 34 -14.04 16.87 12.59
CA VAL A 34 -12.68 16.53 12.16
C VAL A 34 -12.01 15.72 13.24
N LEU A 35 -11.54 14.52 12.88
CA LEU A 35 -10.77 13.65 13.74
C LEU A 35 -9.33 13.57 13.26
N VAL A 36 -8.38 13.71 14.16
CA VAL A 36 -6.95 13.57 13.88
C VAL A 36 -6.38 12.49 14.79
N HIS A 37 -5.91 11.40 14.19
CA HIS A 37 -5.23 10.33 14.91
C HIS A 37 -3.74 10.66 15.06
N LYS A 38 -3.29 11.02 16.26
CA LYS A 38 -1.93 11.48 16.56
C LYS A 38 -0.83 10.51 16.10
N PRO A 39 -0.89 9.17 16.41
CA PRO A 39 0.21 8.27 16.10
C PRO A 39 0.43 8.05 14.60
N THR A 40 -0.64 8.12 13.79
CA THR A 40 -0.55 7.86 12.34
C THR A 40 -0.63 9.11 11.49
N GLY A 41 -1.08 10.23 12.06
CA GLY A 41 -1.31 11.48 11.35
C GLY A 41 -2.51 11.44 10.39
N ILE A 42 -3.39 10.43 10.51
CA ILE A 42 -4.58 10.33 9.66
C ILE A 42 -5.60 11.37 10.11
N ILE A 43 -6.11 12.13 9.15
CA ILE A 43 -7.13 13.16 9.36
C ILE A 43 -8.39 12.73 8.62
N VAL A 44 -9.51 12.72 9.32
CA VAL A 44 -10.83 12.41 8.78
C VAL A 44 -11.76 13.58 9.02
N LYS A 45 -12.48 14.01 7.98
CA LYS A 45 -13.47 15.08 8.04
C LYS A 45 -14.83 14.55 7.60
N CYS A 46 -15.86 14.74 8.41
CA CYS A 46 -17.23 14.37 8.08
C CYS A 46 -18.18 15.56 8.24
N GLN A 47 -18.89 15.88 7.16
CA GLN A 47 -19.93 16.93 7.12
C GLN A 47 -21.17 16.48 6.34
N LYS A 48 -21.40 15.17 6.25
CA LYS A 48 -22.42 14.58 5.38
C LYS A 48 -23.83 14.75 5.93
N PHE A 49 -23.99 14.69 7.22
CA PHE A 49 -25.28 14.69 7.89
C PHE A 49 -25.61 16.07 8.49
N ARG A 50 -26.89 16.30 8.71
CA ARG A 50 -27.38 17.56 9.29
C ARG A 50 -27.00 17.73 10.77
N THR A 51 -26.87 16.62 11.50
CA THR A 51 -26.57 16.64 12.93
C THR A 51 -25.09 16.35 13.21
N GLN A 52 -24.54 17.07 14.19
CA GLN A 52 -23.16 16.84 14.64
C GLN A 52 -22.95 15.41 15.15
N PHE A 53 -23.93 14.86 15.85
CA PHE A 53 -23.87 13.50 16.39
C PHE A 53 -23.70 12.43 15.31
N GLN A 54 -24.48 12.50 14.22
CA GLN A 54 -24.35 11.57 13.10
C GLN A 54 -23.01 11.74 12.36
N ASN A 55 -22.55 12.96 12.16
CA ASN A 55 -21.24 13.23 11.57
C ASN A 55 -20.11 12.69 12.45
N ARG A 56 -20.27 12.78 13.76
CA ARG A 56 -19.30 12.22 14.72
C ARG A 56 -19.20 10.70 14.60
N GLN A 57 -20.33 9.99 14.65
CA GLN A 57 -20.33 8.54 14.48
C GLN A 57 -19.69 8.13 13.14
N GLN A 58 -20.10 8.77 12.05
CA GLN A 58 -19.55 8.48 10.74
C GLN A 58 -18.04 8.77 10.65
N ALA A 59 -17.57 9.84 11.28
CA ALA A 59 -16.14 10.17 11.31
C ALA A 59 -15.33 9.10 12.04
N TRP A 60 -15.82 8.55 13.15
CA TRP A 60 -15.18 7.45 13.85
C TRP A 60 -15.12 6.18 13.00
N ASP A 61 -16.21 5.81 12.33
CA ASP A 61 -16.23 4.66 11.42
C ASP A 61 -15.24 4.82 10.26
N MET A 62 -15.15 6.03 9.70
CA MET A 62 -14.21 6.36 8.64
C MET A 62 -12.76 6.28 9.13
N LEU A 63 -12.48 6.75 10.34
CA LEU A 63 -11.15 6.68 10.93
C LEU A 63 -10.72 5.24 11.17
N GLU A 64 -11.61 4.41 11.70
CA GLU A 64 -11.34 3.00 11.92
C GLU A 64 -11.02 2.27 10.60
N LYS A 65 -11.82 2.49 9.57
CA LYS A 65 -11.56 1.93 8.22
C LYS A 65 -10.23 2.39 7.66
N ALA A 66 -9.91 3.68 7.75
CA ALA A 66 -8.63 4.21 7.25
C ALA A 66 -7.42 3.61 7.99
N LEU A 67 -7.54 3.37 9.29
CA LEU A 67 -6.49 2.70 10.08
C LEU A 67 -6.34 1.23 9.68
N GLN A 68 -7.45 0.51 9.49
CA GLN A 68 -7.45 -0.88 9.03
C GLN A 68 -6.82 -1.01 7.64
N GLU A 69 -7.21 -0.16 6.69
CA GLU A 69 -6.64 -0.12 5.34
C GLU A 69 -5.13 0.14 5.36
N ARG A 70 -4.69 1.13 6.15
CA ARG A 70 -3.25 1.42 6.30
C ARG A 70 -2.49 0.23 6.88
N GLN A 71 -3.03 -0.43 7.88
CA GLN A 71 -2.42 -1.62 8.49
C GLN A 71 -2.33 -2.77 7.48
N GLN A 72 -3.39 -2.98 6.71
CA GLN A 72 -3.41 -4.00 5.65
C GLN A 72 -2.38 -3.70 4.57
N GLN A 73 -2.30 -2.47 4.10
CA GLN A 73 -1.28 -2.05 3.12
C GLN A 73 0.14 -2.30 3.63
N GLN A 74 0.40 -1.97 4.90
CA GLN A 74 1.71 -2.24 5.50
C GLN A 74 2.02 -3.74 5.58
N ARG A 75 1.04 -4.58 5.92
CA ARG A 75 1.20 -6.05 5.92
C ARG A 75 1.53 -6.58 4.52
N LEU A 76 0.77 -6.16 3.50
CA LEU A 76 1.01 -6.53 2.11
C LEU A 76 2.39 -6.07 1.62
N PHE A 77 2.78 -4.85 1.95
CA PHE A 77 4.10 -4.34 1.59
C PHE A 77 5.24 -5.14 2.24
N ARG A 78 5.12 -5.48 3.53
CA ARG A 78 6.09 -6.33 4.24
C ARG A 78 6.16 -7.73 3.63
N GLN A 79 5.01 -8.30 3.28
CA GLN A 79 4.94 -9.61 2.63
C GLN A 79 5.60 -9.60 1.25
N ALA A 80 5.24 -8.63 0.40
CA ALA A 80 5.84 -8.47 -0.93
C ALA A 80 7.36 -8.28 -0.85
N ARG A 81 7.86 -7.49 0.11
CA ARG A 81 9.30 -7.31 0.35
C ARG A 81 9.97 -8.62 0.76
N ARG A 82 9.36 -9.41 1.66
CA ARG A 82 9.88 -10.73 2.06
C ARG A 82 9.95 -11.70 0.88
N GLU A 83 8.89 -11.75 0.07
CA GLU A 83 8.85 -12.60 -1.13
C GLU A 83 9.88 -12.18 -2.15
N LYS A 84 10.05 -10.87 -2.39
CA LYS A 84 11.09 -10.36 -3.28
C LYS A 84 12.48 -10.79 -2.83
N LEU A 85 12.81 -10.63 -1.56
CA LEU A 85 14.08 -11.08 -0.97
C LEU A 85 14.25 -12.59 -1.08
N ARG A 86 13.20 -13.37 -0.79
CA ARG A 86 13.23 -14.83 -0.93
C ARG A 86 13.53 -15.24 -2.37
N ARG A 87 12.89 -14.59 -3.37
CA ARG A 87 13.15 -14.88 -4.80
C ARG A 87 14.58 -14.48 -5.21
N GLN A 88 15.08 -13.35 -4.73
CA GLN A 88 16.45 -12.90 -5.02
C GLN A 88 17.49 -13.86 -4.43
N ASN A 89 17.27 -14.34 -3.21
CA ASN A 89 18.18 -15.23 -2.51
C ASN A 89 17.97 -16.71 -2.86
N ALA A 90 16.91 -17.05 -3.59
CA ALA A 90 16.64 -18.41 -4.02
C ALA A 90 17.73 -18.89 -4.99
N LYS A 91 18.51 -19.87 -4.56
CA LYS A 91 19.49 -20.55 -5.43
C LYS A 91 18.73 -21.37 -6.47
N ARG A 92 19.21 -21.33 -7.72
CA ARG A 92 18.67 -22.18 -8.78
C ARG A 92 18.82 -23.64 -8.41
N SER A 93 17.79 -24.45 -8.67
CA SER A 93 17.85 -25.89 -8.48
C SER A 93 18.96 -26.52 -9.38
N LEU A 94 19.48 -27.65 -8.98
CA LEU A 94 20.51 -28.36 -9.76
C LEU A 94 20.09 -28.57 -11.22
N PRO A 95 18.88 -29.11 -11.53
CA PRO A 95 18.48 -29.32 -12.93
C PRO A 95 18.34 -28.00 -13.72
N ALA A 96 18.00 -26.90 -13.06
CA ALA A 96 17.95 -25.58 -13.74
C ALA A 96 19.36 -25.06 -14.06
N LYS A 97 20.36 -25.34 -13.21
CA LYS A 97 21.76 -25.01 -13.50
C LYS A 97 22.29 -25.82 -14.67
N GLU A 98 22.01 -27.11 -14.71
CA GLU A 98 22.42 -28.01 -15.80
C GLU A 98 21.83 -27.56 -17.16
N ARG A 99 20.55 -27.26 -17.21
CA ARG A 99 19.91 -26.72 -18.42
C ARG A 99 20.56 -25.43 -18.93
N VAL A 100 20.93 -24.54 -18.02
CA VAL A 100 21.62 -23.30 -18.40
C VAL A 100 23.02 -23.59 -18.95
N LEU A 101 23.76 -24.52 -18.36
CA LEU A 101 25.08 -24.94 -18.84
C LEU A 101 24.98 -25.62 -20.20
N GLU A 102 24.01 -26.51 -20.39
CA GLU A 102 23.76 -27.18 -21.67
C GLU A 102 23.42 -26.17 -22.78
N ASN A 103 22.53 -25.21 -22.49
CA ASN A 103 22.21 -24.15 -23.45
C ASN A 103 23.44 -23.28 -23.80
N LYS A 104 24.31 -22.99 -22.84
CA LYS A 104 25.57 -22.29 -23.09
C LYS A 104 26.50 -23.10 -23.99
N LYS A 105 26.64 -24.42 -23.74
CA LYS A 105 27.44 -25.32 -24.60
C LYS A 105 26.89 -25.34 -26.02
N LYS A 106 25.57 -25.51 -26.20
CA LYS A 106 24.91 -25.47 -27.52
C LYS A 106 25.16 -24.16 -28.28
N LYS A 107 25.03 -23.02 -27.57
CA LYS A 107 25.32 -21.69 -28.17
C LYS A 107 26.81 -21.54 -28.53
N GLY A 108 27.71 -22.05 -27.71
CA GLY A 108 29.14 -22.03 -27.95
C GLY A 108 29.52 -22.85 -29.21
N LEU A 109 28.95 -24.04 -29.38
CA LEU A 109 29.14 -24.87 -30.60
C LEU A 109 28.64 -24.13 -31.84
N LYS A 110 27.45 -23.54 -31.81
CA LYS A 110 26.92 -22.77 -32.93
C LYS A 110 27.83 -21.58 -33.31
N LYS A 111 28.40 -20.86 -32.34
CA LYS A 111 29.35 -19.78 -32.61
C LYS A 111 30.66 -20.31 -33.26
N ARG A 112 31.19 -21.41 -32.75
CA ARG A 112 32.41 -22.04 -33.27
C ARG A 112 32.22 -22.51 -34.68
N ASN A 113 31.07 -23.10 -35.01
CA ASN A 113 30.76 -23.55 -36.38
C ASN A 113 30.59 -22.39 -37.36
N ARG A 114 30.10 -21.22 -36.90
CA ARG A 114 30.05 -20.02 -37.74
C ARG A 114 31.42 -19.44 -38.07
N GLN A 115 32.39 -19.54 -37.18
CA GLN A 115 33.75 -19.08 -37.44
C GLN A 115 34.44 -19.94 -38.49
N LYS A 116 34.24 -21.28 -38.49
CA LYS A 116 34.80 -22.18 -39.49
C LYS A 116 34.33 -21.87 -40.90
N VAL A 117 33.09 -21.35 -41.09
CA VAL A 117 32.57 -21.00 -42.43
C VAL A 117 33.20 -19.71 -42.99
N LYS A 118 33.72 -18.82 -42.13
CA LYS A 118 34.42 -17.60 -42.58
C LYS A 118 35.80 -17.86 -43.14
N ASP A 119 36.47 -18.91 -42.66
CA ASP A 119 37.82 -19.27 -43.13
C ASP A 119 37.86 -20.00 -44.52
N TRP A 120 36.68 -20.26 -45.10
CA TRP A 120 36.56 -20.91 -46.40
C TRP A 120 36.42 -19.95 -47.60
N ASN A 121 36.34 -18.63 -47.38
CA ASN A 121 36.13 -17.60 -48.38
C ASN A 121 37.32 -16.63 -48.54
N ASP A 122 38.50 -16.98 -48.03
CA ASP A 122 39.77 -16.26 -48.26
C ASP A 122 40.71 -17.07 -49.20
#